data_c45ecf4c1627153aa4b4d6439a8566d4
#
_entry.id   c45ecf4c1627153aa4b4d6439a8566d4
#
_cell.length_a   1.000
_cell.length_b   1.000
_cell.length_c   1.000
_cell.angle_alpha   90.00
_cell.angle_beta   90.00
_cell.angle_gamma   90.00
#
_symmetry.space_group_name_H-M   'P 1'
#
loop_
_entity.id
_entity.type
_entity.pdbx_description
1 polymer ?
#
loop_
_entity_poly.entity_id
_entity_poly.type
_entity_poly.pdbx_seq_one_letter_code
_entity_poly.pdbx_strand_id
1 'polypeptide(L)'
;MSHVIDIEGLTFTYPKSLEPAVRGIDFTVDAGEIFGFLGPSGAGKSTTQKILTGLLTGHGGSVAVWGKDPAAWKSEYYERIGVSFELPNHYLKLTGLENLQFFASLYQGPTEDPMELLDRVGLADAAHTRVAKYSKGMQMRLVFIRALLHRPQLLFLDEPTSGMDPANARIVKDIVGELRAEGRTVFLTTHDMTTADQLCDRVAFVVDGRITALASPTEHKLSRSRRQVTVTYRVDGSDDLATKDFPLDGLGEDEAFRSLLNEAAIESVHSQEADLEDVFIDVTGRKLS
;
A
#
# COMPACT_ATOMS: atom_id res chain seq x y z
N MET A 1 17.40 1.49 16.13
CA MET A 1 15.92 1.46 16.04
C MET A 1 15.52 0.00 16.12
N SER A 2 14.47 -0.37 16.82
CA SER A 2 14.05 -1.78 16.88
C SER A 2 13.07 -2.03 15.75
N HIS A 3 13.41 -2.96 14.84
CA HIS A 3 12.49 -3.40 13.79
C HIS A 3 11.28 -4.10 14.40
N VAL A 4 10.09 -3.79 13.88
CA VAL A 4 8.84 -4.48 14.23
C VAL A 4 8.75 -5.79 13.46
N ILE A 5 9.14 -5.78 12.18
CA ILE A 5 9.27 -6.96 11.33
C ILE A 5 10.72 -7.10 10.91
N ASP A 6 11.24 -8.32 10.97
CA ASP A 6 12.58 -8.66 10.53
C ASP A 6 12.56 -10.01 9.80
N ILE A 7 12.98 -10.00 8.53
CA ILE A 7 12.96 -11.16 7.63
C ILE A 7 14.33 -11.35 7.00
N GLU A 8 14.86 -12.57 7.14
CA GLU A 8 16.12 -12.98 6.53
C GLU A 8 15.95 -14.30 5.77
N GLY A 9 16.21 -14.28 4.46
CA GLY A 9 16.19 -15.45 3.59
C GLY A 9 14.84 -16.18 3.54
N LEU A 10 13.72 -15.49 3.67
CA LEU A 10 12.40 -16.12 3.68
C LEU A 10 12.12 -16.85 2.38
N THR A 11 11.84 -18.13 2.50
CA THR A 11 11.37 -18.98 1.39
C THR A 11 10.08 -19.70 1.77
N PHE A 12 9.21 -19.90 0.78
CA PHE A 12 7.99 -20.68 0.99
C PHE A 12 7.52 -21.36 -0.29
N THR A 13 7.19 -22.66 -0.16
CA THR A 13 6.61 -23.46 -1.25
C THR A 13 5.31 -24.09 -0.75
N TYR A 14 4.20 -23.88 -1.47
CA TYR A 14 2.93 -24.51 -1.12
C TYR A 14 2.99 -26.03 -1.29
N PRO A 15 2.30 -26.80 -0.43
CA PRO A 15 2.16 -28.23 -0.65
C PRO A 15 1.65 -28.53 -2.07
N LYS A 16 2.29 -29.47 -2.76
CA LYS A 16 2.00 -29.86 -4.16
C LYS A 16 2.42 -28.83 -5.24
N SER A 17 3.04 -27.70 -4.90
CA SER A 17 3.70 -26.84 -5.87
C SER A 17 5.14 -27.25 -6.07
N LEU A 18 5.62 -27.21 -7.33
CA LEU A 18 7.04 -27.44 -7.65
C LEU A 18 7.84 -26.12 -7.51
N GLU A 19 7.16 -24.99 -7.64
CA GLU A 19 7.79 -23.68 -7.62
C GLU A 19 7.53 -22.96 -6.29
N PRO A 20 8.57 -22.37 -5.68
CA PRO A 20 8.39 -21.56 -4.46
C PRO A 20 7.64 -20.27 -4.78
N ALA A 21 6.68 -19.94 -3.91
CA ALA A 21 5.93 -18.68 -3.95
C ALA A 21 6.74 -17.50 -3.39
N VAL A 22 7.71 -17.79 -2.50
CA VAL A 22 8.67 -16.82 -1.96
C VAL A 22 10.07 -17.43 -2.05
N ARG A 23 11.04 -16.65 -2.55
CA ARG A 23 12.32 -17.16 -3.03
C ARG A 23 13.54 -16.48 -2.40
N GLY A 24 13.61 -16.43 -1.09
CA GLY A 24 14.71 -15.83 -0.35
C GLY A 24 14.63 -14.30 -0.38
N ILE A 25 13.70 -13.76 0.38
CA ILE A 25 13.54 -12.30 0.54
C ILE A 25 14.05 -11.86 1.90
N ASP A 26 14.64 -10.66 1.92
CA ASP A 26 15.20 -10.02 3.10
C ASP A 26 14.63 -8.61 3.18
N PHE A 27 14.05 -8.24 4.31
CA PHE A 27 13.62 -6.86 4.60
C PHE A 27 13.29 -6.67 6.07
N THR A 28 13.30 -5.41 6.49
CA THR A 28 12.88 -5.00 7.83
C THR A 28 11.79 -3.94 7.72
N VAL A 29 10.93 -3.84 8.75
CA VAL A 29 9.94 -2.76 8.92
C VAL A 29 10.13 -2.13 10.29
N ASP A 30 10.27 -0.82 10.31
CA ASP A 30 10.47 -0.05 11.53
C ASP A 30 9.14 0.28 12.23
N ALA A 31 9.24 0.62 13.53
CA ALA A 31 8.06 1.06 14.28
C ALA A 31 7.54 2.41 13.74
N GLY A 32 6.22 2.49 13.52
CA GLY A 32 5.57 3.70 13.00
C GLY A 32 5.74 3.91 11.49
N GLU A 33 6.28 2.93 10.77
CA GLU A 33 6.47 2.96 9.31
C GLU A 33 5.23 2.43 8.59
N ILE A 34 4.88 3.03 7.44
CA ILE A 34 4.02 2.41 6.43
C ILE A 34 4.92 1.78 5.37
N PHE A 35 5.01 0.45 5.39
CA PHE A 35 5.81 -0.32 4.47
C PHE A 35 4.95 -0.94 3.36
N GLY A 36 5.24 -0.57 2.11
CA GLY A 36 4.56 -1.07 0.93
C GLY A 36 5.23 -2.32 0.35
N PHE A 37 4.46 -3.38 0.10
CA PHE A 37 4.92 -4.61 -0.53
C PHE A 37 4.19 -4.78 -1.86
N LEU A 38 4.83 -4.32 -2.96
CA LEU A 38 4.20 -4.03 -4.24
C LEU A 38 4.59 -5.03 -5.32
N GLY A 39 3.65 -5.36 -6.19
CA GLY A 39 3.93 -6.24 -7.32
C GLY A 39 2.67 -6.83 -7.95
N PRO A 40 2.79 -7.52 -9.08
CA PRO A 40 1.65 -8.10 -9.78
C PRO A 40 0.99 -9.23 -8.98
N SER A 41 -0.18 -9.66 -9.44
CA SER A 41 -0.84 -10.85 -8.89
C SER A 41 0.07 -12.07 -8.99
N GLY A 42 0.11 -12.89 -7.93
CA GLY A 42 0.99 -14.07 -7.89
C GLY A 42 2.47 -13.79 -7.52
N ALA A 43 2.87 -12.55 -7.29
CA ALA A 43 4.26 -12.21 -6.94
C ALA A 43 4.73 -12.72 -5.56
N GLY A 44 3.85 -13.26 -4.72
CA GLY A 44 4.16 -13.75 -3.38
C GLY A 44 3.71 -12.85 -2.24
N LYS A 45 3.07 -11.70 -2.52
CA LYS A 45 2.65 -10.70 -1.53
C LYS A 45 1.76 -11.27 -0.42
N SER A 46 0.60 -11.83 -0.79
CA SER A 46 -0.35 -12.40 0.17
C SER A 46 0.21 -13.65 0.88
N THR A 47 1.16 -14.37 0.25
CA THR A 47 1.88 -15.48 0.90
C THR A 47 2.75 -14.96 2.03
N THR A 48 3.55 -13.93 1.78
CA THR A 48 4.41 -13.27 2.78
C THR A 48 3.55 -12.71 3.92
N GLN A 49 2.46 -12.01 3.61
CA GLN A 49 1.54 -11.49 4.63
C GLN A 49 0.92 -12.60 5.49
N LYS A 50 0.52 -13.74 4.88
CA LYS A 50 -0.03 -14.88 5.63
C LYS A 50 1.02 -15.51 6.56
N ILE A 51 2.29 -15.52 6.20
CA ILE A 51 3.36 -15.97 7.09
C ILE A 51 3.52 -14.98 8.24
N LEU A 52 3.59 -13.68 7.94
CA LEU A 52 3.68 -12.63 8.97
C LEU A 52 2.51 -12.59 9.94
N THR A 53 1.30 -12.95 9.48
CA THR A 53 0.12 -13.03 10.34
C THR A 53 -0.02 -14.37 11.07
N GLY A 54 0.94 -15.30 10.90
CA GLY A 54 0.91 -16.62 11.53
C GLY A 54 -0.10 -17.61 10.92
N LEU A 55 -0.74 -17.25 9.77
CA LEU A 55 -1.70 -18.11 9.08
C LEU A 55 -1.03 -19.18 8.21
N LEU A 56 0.23 -18.98 7.82
CA LEU A 56 1.06 -19.96 7.12
C LEU A 56 2.32 -20.24 7.94
N THR A 57 2.64 -21.51 8.07
CA THR A 57 3.82 -22.02 8.80
C THR A 57 4.66 -22.90 7.90
N GLY A 58 5.90 -23.23 8.32
CA GLY A 58 6.78 -24.13 7.58
C GLY A 58 7.59 -23.41 6.48
N HIS A 59 7.81 -22.10 6.63
CA HIS A 59 8.74 -21.34 5.81
C HIS A 59 10.20 -21.70 6.12
N GLY A 60 11.10 -21.45 5.17
CA GLY A 60 12.54 -21.42 5.40
C GLY A 60 13.01 -19.99 5.67
N GLY A 61 14.23 -19.84 6.19
CA GLY A 61 14.77 -18.56 6.61
C GLY A 61 14.30 -18.13 8.01
N SER A 62 14.59 -16.88 8.40
CA SER A 62 14.19 -16.28 9.68
C SER A 62 13.07 -15.28 9.45
N VAL A 63 12.02 -15.35 10.26
CA VAL A 63 10.90 -14.39 10.28
C VAL A 63 10.60 -14.02 11.71
N ALA A 64 10.73 -12.76 12.04
CA ALA A 64 10.42 -12.27 13.39
C ALA A 64 9.46 -11.06 13.32
N VAL A 65 8.46 -11.09 14.18
CA VAL A 65 7.62 -9.93 14.50
C VAL A 65 7.79 -9.64 15.98
N TRP A 66 8.29 -8.43 16.30
CA TRP A 66 8.76 -8.08 17.65
C TRP A 66 9.76 -9.10 18.22
N GLY A 67 10.70 -9.56 17.36
CA GLY A 67 11.77 -10.49 17.76
C GLY A 67 11.33 -11.95 17.97
N LYS A 68 10.10 -12.32 17.58
CA LYS A 68 9.55 -13.67 17.76
C LYS A 68 8.90 -14.16 16.47
N ASP A 69 9.13 -15.43 16.14
CA ASP A 69 8.46 -16.08 14.99
C ASP A 69 6.93 -15.99 15.14
N PRO A 70 6.19 -15.53 14.09
CA PRO A 70 4.73 -15.47 14.12
C PRO A 70 4.05 -16.79 14.51
N ALA A 71 4.60 -17.93 14.08
CA ALA A 71 4.07 -19.25 14.43
C ALA A 71 4.25 -19.61 15.91
N ALA A 72 5.17 -18.97 16.62
CA ALA A 72 5.41 -19.18 18.05
C ALA A 72 4.56 -18.28 18.96
N TRP A 73 3.85 -17.30 18.39
CA TRP A 73 2.91 -16.47 19.12
C TRP A 73 1.62 -17.27 19.45
N LYS A 74 0.94 -16.87 20.50
CA LYS A 74 -0.39 -17.37 20.89
C LYS A 74 -1.45 -16.29 20.64
N SER A 75 -2.57 -16.35 21.36
CA SER A 75 -3.67 -15.38 21.25
C SER A 75 -3.23 -13.93 21.45
N GLU A 76 -2.20 -13.68 22.28
CA GLU A 76 -1.67 -12.34 22.50
C GLU A 76 -1.17 -11.65 21.22
N TYR A 77 -0.81 -12.41 20.18
CA TYR A 77 -0.44 -11.85 18.88
C TYR A 77 -1.59 -11.11 18.22
N TYR A 78 -2.76 -11.75 18.24
CA TYR A 78 -3.96 -11.21 17.61
C TYR A 78 -4.60 -10.05 18.39
N GLU A 79 -4.20 -9.83 19.65
CA GLU A 79 -4.51 -8.61 20.40
C GLU A 79 -3.63 -7.41 19.96
N ARG A 80 -2.54 -7.65 19.23
CA ARG A 80 -1.57 -6.62 18.83
C ARG A 80 -1.56 -6.33 17.33
N ILE A 81 -2.07 -7.24 16.51
CA ILE A 81 -2.13 -7.09 15.05
C ILE A 81 -3.56 -6.93 14.56
N GLY A 82 -3.77 -6.02 13.61
CA GLY A 82 -5.02 -5.93 12.83
C GLY A 82 -4.80 -6.46 11.42
N VAL A 83 -5.76 -7.19 10.87
CA VAL A 83 -5.65 -7.77 9.52
C VAL A 83 -6.88 -7.42 8.69
N SER A 84 -6.67 -6.69 7.59
CA SER A 84 -7.67 -6.43 6.56
C SER A 84 -7.33 -7.26 5.33
N PHE A 85 -8.19 -8.21 4.99
CA PHE A 85 -8.00 -9.11 3.85
C PHE A 85 -8.55 -8.50 2.56
N GLU A 86 -7.99 -8.85 1.41
CA GLU A 86 -8.47 -8.47 0.08
C GLU A 86 -9.93 -8.88 -0.17
N LEU A 87 -10.33 -10.09 0.31
CA LEU A 87 -11.69 -10.57 0.17
C LEU A 87 -12.46 -10.43 1.48
N PRO A 88 -13.64 -9.77 1.46
CA PRO A 88 -14.47 -9.63 2.64
C PRO A 88 -14.93 -11.00 3.18
N ASN A 89 -14.79 -11.21 4.47
CA ASN A 89 -15.17 -12.43 5.19
C ASN A 89 -16.09 -12.09 6.38
N HIS A 90 -17.24 -11.50 6.07
CA HIS A 90 -18.24 -11.09 7.06
C HIS A 90 -19.33 -12.15 7.30
N TYR A 91 -20.00 -12.03 8.43
CA TYR A 91 -21.26 -12.73 8.67
C TYR A 91 -22.40 -12.00 7.94
N LEU A 92 -22.74 -12.48 6.75
CA LEU A 92 -23.68 -11.82 5.83
C LEU A 92 -25.10 -11.67 6.41
N LYS A 93 -25.51 -12.52 7.35
CA LYS A 93 -26.82 -12.46 8.01
C LYS A 93 -26.90 -11.41 9.11
N LEU A 94 -25.77 -10.97 9.64
CA LEU A 94 -25.65 -9.91 10.62
C LEU A 94 -25.62 -8.54 9.96
N THR A 95 -25.98 -7.51 10.70
CA THR A 95 -25.81 -6.10 10.28
C THR A 95 -24.33 -5.69 10.38
N GLY A 96 -23.98 -4.50 9.86
CA GLY A 96 -22.63 -3.96 9.99
C GLY A 96 -22.23 -3.80 11.45
N LEU A 97 -23.13 -3.22 12.27
CA LEU A 97 -22.91 -3.04 13.69
C LEU A 97 -22.75 -4.37 14.44
N GLU A 98 -23.66 -5.34 14.22
CA GLU A 98 -23.57 -6.66 14.84
C GLU A 98 -22.29 -7.41 14.46
N ASN A 99 -21.80 -7.27 13.22
CA ASN A 99 -20.50 -7.83 12.84
C ASN A 99 -19.38 -7.24 13.70
N LEU A 100 -19.30 -5.90 13.81
CA LEU A 100 -18.24 -5.26 14.62
C LEU A 100 -18.35 -5.62 16.09
N GLN A 101 -19.56 -5.61 16.67
CA GLN A 101 -19.80 -6.00 18.06
C GLN A 101 -19.38 -7.46 18.32
N PHE A 102 -19.70 -8.37 17.40
CA PHE A 102 -19.26 -9.76 17.49
C PHE A 102 -17.72 -9.86 17.51
N PHE A 103 -17.03 -9.21 16.57
CA PHE A 103 -15.58 -9.25 16.58
C PHE A 103 -14.96 -8.52 17.78
N ALA A 104 -15.54 -7.41 18.23
CA ALA A 104 -15.11 -6.73 19.45
C ALA A 104 -15.17 -7.64 20.67
N SER A 105 -16.19 -8.51 20.78
CA SER A 105 -16.34 -9.45 21.90
C SER A 105 -15.28 -10.55 21.96
N LEU A 106 -14.48 -10.74 20.91
CA LEU A 106 -13.40 -11.73 20.87
C LEU A 106 -12.10 -11.22 21.51
N TYR A 107 -11.95 -9.92 21.65
CA TYR A 107 -10.76 -9.30 22.25
C TYR A 107 -10.92 -9.17 23.77
N GLN A 108 -9.79 -9.32 24.47
CA GLN A 108 -9.74 -9.19 25.93
C GLN A 108 -9.54 -7.73 26.37
N GLY A 109 -8.83 -6.97 25.53
CA GLY A 109 -8.55 -5.55 25.78
C GLY A 109 -9.72 -4.62 25.41
N PRO A 110 -9.60 -3.31 25.69
CA PRO A 110 -10.57 -2.32 25.28
C PRO A 110 -10.62 -2.19 23.76
N THR A 111 -11.82 -2.05 23.21
CA THR A 111 -12.06 -1.83 21.78
C THR A 111 -12.55 -0.42 21.49
N GLU A 112 -12.41 0.02 20.25
CA GLU A 112 -13.06 1.21 19.73
C GLU A 112 -14.58 1.02 19.72
N ASP A 113 -15.33 2.14 19.79
CA ASP A 113 -16.77 2.09 19.61
C ASP A 113 -17.12 1.69 18.16
N PRO A 114 -17.89 0.60 17.96
CA PRO A 114 -18.26 0.15 16.62
C PRO A 114 -19.04 1.19 15.80
N MET A 115 -19.85 2.05 16.46
CA MET A 115 -20.59 3.10 15.74
C MET A 115 -19.68 4.23 15.29
N GLU A 116 -18.73 4.64 16.12
CA GLU A 116 -17.72 5.64 15.73
C GLU A 116 -16.88 5.14 14.56
N LEU A 117 -16.47 3.86 14.55
CA LEU A 117 -15.74 3.27 13.42
C LEU A 117 -16.58 3.23 12.14
N LEU A 118 -17.88 2.89 12.24
CA LEU A 118 -18.79 2.94 11.08
C LEU A 118 -18.96 4.35 10.54
N ASP A 119 -19.05 5.35 11.41
CA ASP A 119 -19.15 6.75 11.01
C ASP A 119 -17.89 7.23 10.28
N ARG A 120 -16.70 6.90 10.80
CA ARG A 120 -15.41 7.25 10.18
C ARG A 120 -15.27 6.79 8.73
N VAL A 121 -15.93 5.72 8.33
CA VAL A 121 -15.89 5.22 6.95
C VAL A 121 -17.20 5.46 6.19
N GLY A 122 -18.10 6.32 6.69
CA GLY A 122 -19.35 6.67 6.04
C GLY A 122 -20.33 5.49 5.93
N LEU A 123 -20.39 4.64 6.96
CA LEU A 123 -21.31 3.50 7.05
C LEU A 123 -22.33 3.64 8.20
N ALA A 124 -22.39 4.77 8.90
CA ALA A 124 -23.31 4.99 10.04
C ALA A 124 -24.76 4.76 9.64
N ASP A 125 -25.24 5.31 8.54
CA ASP A 125 -26.63 5.15 8.06
C ASP A 125 -26.95 3.70 7.68
N ALA A 126 -25.95 2.91 7.34
CA ALA A 126 -26.09 1.49 7.00
C ALA A 126 -25.80 0.54 8.17
N ALA A 127 -25.48 1.07 9.36
CA ALA A 127 -25.08 0.28 10.53
C ALA A 127 -26.03 -0.89 10.85
N HIS A 128 -27.34 -0.66 10.74
CA HIS A 128 -28.41 -1.64 11.01
C HIS A 128 -28.86 -2.42 9.78
N THR A 129 -28.20 -2.23 8.62
CA THR A 129 -28.47 -2.99 7.40
C THR A 129 -27.64 -4.28 7.39
N ARG A 130 -28.24 -5.41 6.99
CA ARG A 130 -27.52 -6.69 6.86
C ARG A 130 -26.41 -6.59 5.84
N VAL A 131 -25.23 -7.14 6.16
CA VAL A 131 -24.04 -7.09 5.30
C VAL A 131 -24.26 -7.77 3.95
N ALA A 132 -25.18 -8.73 3.86
CA ALA A 132 -25.61 -9.30 2.56
C ALA A 132 -26.14 -8.26 1.57
N LYS A 133 -26.58 -7.08 2.03
CA LYS A 133 -27.06 -5.97 1.19
C LYS A 133 -26.00 -4.88 0.94
N TYR A 134 -24.81 -5.02 1.52
CA TYR A 134 -23.71 -4.08 1.31
C TYR A 134 -23.12 -4.24 -0.10
N SER A 135 -22.77 -3.13 -0.73
CA SER A 135 -21.94 -3.14 -1.93
C SER A 135 -20.55 -3.69 -1.61
N LYS A 136 -19.79 -4.09 -2.63
CA LYS A 136 -18.39 -4.55 -2.43
C LYS A 136 -17.56 -3.49 -1.69
N GLY A 137 -17.65 -2.21 -2.08
CA GLY A 137 -16.93 -1.13 -1.40
C GLY A 137 -17.35 -0.92 0.06
N MET A 138 -18.66 -1.09 0.40
CA MET A 138 -19.11 -1.06 1.78
C MET A 138 -18.55 -2.24 2.58
N GLN A 139 -18.50 -3.44 2.01
CA GLN A 139 -17.93 -4.61 2.67
C GLN A 139 -16.42 -4.44 2.90
N MET A 140 -15.69 -3.88 1.94
CA MET A 140 -14.25 -3.60 2.08
C MET A 140 -13.99 -2.58 3.20
N ARG A 141 -14.76 -1.49 3.27
CA ARG A 141 -14.64 -0.53 4.39
C ARG A 141 -14.96 -1.16 5.73
N LEU A 142 -15.95 -2.06 5.79
CA LEU A 142 -16.26 -2.80 7.02
C LEU A 142 -15.13 -3.75 7.43
N VAL A 143 -14.45 -4.45 6.48
CA VAL A 143 -13.24 -5.27 6.76
C VAL A 143 -12.12 -4.41 7.32
N PHE A 144 -11.91 -3.24 6.73
CA PHE A 144 -10.86 -2.31 7.15
C PHE A 144 -11.07 -1.85 8.59
N ILE A 145 -12.25 -1.31 8.95
CA ILE A 145 -12.50 -0.84 10.33
C ILE A 145 -12.56 -1.98 11.34
N ARG A 146 -12.96 -3.18 10.93
CA ARG A 146 -12.89 -4.36 11.79
C ARG A 146 -11.46 -4.65 12.24
N ALA A 147 -10.48 -4.43 11.37
CA ALA A 147 -9.06 -4.58 11.71
C ALA A 147 -8.57 -3.54 12.73
N LEU A 148 -9.32 -2.46 12.95
CA LEU A 148 -8.97 -1.36 13.87
C LEU A 148 -9.59 -1.53 15.26
N LEU A 149 -10.61 -2.38 15.43
CA LEU A 149 -11.43 -2.51 16.63
C LEU A 149 -10.64 -2.53 17.94
N HIS A 150 -9.58 -3.29 18.02
CA HIS A 150 -8.78 -3.54 19.24
C HIS A 150 -7.51 -2.67 19.31
N ARG A 151 -7.46 -1.57 18.54
CA ARG A 151 -6.33 -0.61 18.53
C ARG A 151 -4.97 -1.28 18.28
N PRO A 152 -4.80 -2.05 17.21
CA PRO A 152 -3.58 -2.80 16.98
C PRO A 152 -2.35 -1.88 16.85
N GLN A 153 -1.18 -2.39 17.21
CA GLN A 153 0.12 -1.72 17.04
C GLN A 153 0.67 -1.90 15.63
N LEU A 154 0.33 -3.01 14.98
CA LEU A 154 0.74 -3.36 13.61
C LEU A 154 -0.50 -3.76 12.80
N LEU A 155 -0.66 -3.13 11.64
CA LEU A 155 -1.74 -3.46 10.70
C LEU A 155 -1.16 -4.15 9.46
N PHE A 156 -1.84 -5.19 9.03
CA PHE A 156 -1.64 -5.86 7.75
C PHE A 156 -2.84 -5.54 6.85
N LEU A 157 -2.60 -4.80 5.78
CA LEU A 157 -3.63 -4.35 4.85
C LEU A 157 -3.38 -4.97 3.48
N ASP A 158 -4.26 -5.87 3.03
CA ASP A 158 -4.17 -6.51 1.72
C ASP A 158 -5.14 -5.83 0.76
N GLU A 159 -4.61 -5.07 -0.21
CA GLU A 159 -5.36 -4.30 -1.22
C GLU A 159 -6.48 -3.44 -0.62
N PRO A 160 -6.21 -2.57 0.39
CA PRO A 160 -7.25 -1.95 1.22
C PRO A 160 -8.18 -0.99 0.47
N THR A 161 -7.79 -0.52 -0.71
CA THR A 161 -8.59 0.41 -1.54
C THR A 161 -9.16 -0.24 -2.80
N SER A 162 -8.89 -1.54 -3.01
CA SER A 162 -9.33 -2.26 -4.20
C SER A 162 -10.85 -2.28 -4.34
N GLY A 163 -11.33 -1.92 -5.53
CA GLY A 163 -12.77 -1.93 -5.85
C GLY A 163 -13.59 -0.85 -5.15
N MET A 164 -12.95 0.16 -4.55
CA MET A 164 -13.59 1.38 -4.04
C MET A 164 -13.61 2.48 -5.10
N ASP A 165 -14.60 3.34 -5.03
CA ASP A 165 -14.55 4.61 -5.77
C ASP A 165 -13.51 5.57 -5.14
N PRO A 166 -13.05 6.60 -5.88
CA PRO A 166 -11.98 7.48 -5.41
C PRO A 166 -12.26 8.18 -4.07
N ALA A 167 -13.51 8.55 -3.80
CA ALA A 167 -13.88 9.24 -2.57
C ALA A 167 -13.75 8.30 -1.35
N ASN A 168 -14.26 7.07 -1.48
CA ASN A 168 -14.15 6.07 -0.43
C ASN A 168 -12.71 5.57 -0.22
N ALA A 169 -11.94 5.42 -1.31
CA ALA A 169 -10.51 5.09 -1.23
C ALA A 169 -9.72 6.17 -0.47
N ARG A 170 -10.06 7.44 -0.68
CA ARG A 170 -9.44 8.57 0.05
C ARG A 170 -9.70 8.49 1.54
N ILE A 171 -10.93 8.20 1.98
CA ILE A 171 -11.25 8.04 3.41
C ILE A 171 -10.34 6.98 4.06
N VAL A 172 -10.18 5.82 3.40
CA VAL A 172 -9.30 4.75 3.91
C VAL A 172 -7.85 5.23 3.99
N LYS A 173 -7.36 5.93 2.96
CA LYS A 173 -5.99 6.48 2.95
C LYS A 173 -5.77 7.51 4.04
N ASP A 174 -6.72 8.40 4.25
CA ASP A 174 -6.64 9.43 5.30
C ASP A 174 -6.56 8.76 6.69
N ILE A 175 -7.39 7.75 6.96
CA ILE A 175 -7.33 6.97 8.21
C ILE A 175 -5.97 6.26 8.38
N VAL A 176 -5.42 5.67 7.33
CA VAL A 176 -4.08 5.03 7.39
C VAL A 176 -3.00 6.07 7.73
N GLY A 177 -3.09 7.27 7.17
CA GLY A 177 -2.20 8.40 7.51
C GLY A 177 -2.32 8.84 8.98
N GLU A 178 -3.56 8.90 9.51
CA GLU A 178 -3.81 9.19 10.93
C GLU A 178 -3.18 8.13 11.84
N LEU A 179 -3.37 6.84 11.52
CA LEU A 179 -2.79 5.74 12.29
C LEU A 179 -1.25 5.79 12.32
N ARG A 180 -0.62 6.16 11.19
CA ARG A 180 0.82 6.41 11.15
C ARG A 180 1.22 7.57 12.06
N ALA A 181 0.48 8.68 12.03
CA ALA A 181 0.74 9.83 12.90
C ALA A 181 0.60 9.48 14.39
N GLU A 182 -0.23 8.49 14.74
CA GLU A 182 -0.34 7.90 16.09
C GLU A 182 0.82 6.94 16.43
N GLY A 183 1.77 6.72 15.51
CA GLY A 183 2.92 5.82 15.71
C GLY A 183 2.61 4.33 15.44
N ARG A 184 1.51 4.02 14.79
CA ARG A 184 1.18 2.64 14.40
C ARG A 184 1.97 2.24 13.16
N THR A 185 2.36 0.97 13.10
CA THR A 185 3.06 0.38 11.96
C THR A 185 2.05 -0.23 11.00
N VAL A 186 2.27 -0.07 9.70
CA VAL A 186 1.40 -0.62 8.66
C VAL A 186 2.23 -1.39 7.63
N PHE A 187 1.88 -2.66 7.41
CA PHE A 187 2.36 -3.46 6.29
C PHE A 187 1.26 -3.52 5.23
N LEU A 188 1.49 -2.87 4.10
CA LEU A 188 0.52 -2.70 3.03
C LEU A 188 0.92 -3.54 1.81
N THR A 189 0.03 -4.43 1.35
CA THR A 189 0.20 -5.08 0.04
C THR A 189 -0.71 -4.41 -0.98
N THR A 190 -0.17 -4.06 -2.14
CA THR A 190 -0.96 -3.52 -3.24
C THR A 190 -0.27 -3.66 -4.59
N HIS A 191 -1.05 -3.56 -5.66
CA HIS A 191 -0.58 -3.35 -7.03
C HIS A 191 -0.86 -1.91 -7.51
N ASP A 192 -1.54 -1.08 -6.70
CA ASP A 192 -1.81 0.33 -6.98
C ASP A 192 -0.62 1.21 -6.56
N MET A 193 0.18 1.59 -7.55
CA MET A 193 1.37 2.42 -7.36
C MET A 193 1.04 3.82 -6.84
N THR A 194 -0.11 4.37 -7.23
CA THR A 194 -0.56 5.69 -6.75
C THR A 194 -0.86 5.66 -5.25
N THR A 195 -1.53 4.62 -4.76
CA THR A 195 -1.78 4.44 -3.33
C THR A 195 -0.48 4.25 -2.56
N ALA A 196 0.46 3.46 -3.10
CA ALA A 196 1.77 3.26 -2.47
C ALA A 196 2.61 4.54 -2.42
N ASP A 197 2.63 5.31 -3.50
CA ASP A 197 3.35 6.60 -3.58
C ASP A 197 2.82 7.63 -2.57
N GLN A 198 1.51 7.61 -2.30
CA GLN A 198 0.86 8.54 -1.38
C GLN A 198 1.02 8.16 0.09
N LEU A 199 1.12 6.89 0.40
CA LEU A 199 1.05 6.40 1.78
C LEU A 199 2.37 5.88 2.34
N CYS A 200 3.17 5.19 1.51
CA CYS A 200 4.29 4.41 2.01
C CYS A 200 5.54 5.25 2.27
N ASP A 201 6.21 4.97 3.38
CA ASP A 201 7.54 5.51 3.68
C ASP A 201 8.62 4.80 2.87
N ARG A 202 8.50 3.47 2.76
CA ARG A 202 9.35 2.61 1.93
C ARG A 202 8.51 1.60 1.19
N VAL A 203 8.97 1.21 -0.01
CA VAL A 203 8.32 0.20 -0.83
C VAL A 203 9.31 -0.85 -1.30
N ALA A 204 8.90 -2.11 -1.23
CA ALA A 204 9.58 -3.25 -1.83
C ALA A 204 8.84 -3.68 -3.11
N PHE A 205 9.51 -3.68 -4.24
CA PHE A 205 8.99 -4.26 -5.48
C PHE A 205 9.22 -5.76 -5.49
N VAL A 206 8.14 -6.51 -5.65
CA VAL A 206 8.17 -7.99 -5.58
C VAL A 206 7.74 -8.59 -6.90
N VAL A 207 8.58 -9.43 -7.46
CA VAL A 207 8.33 -10.16 -8.71
C VAL A 207 8.82 -11.59 -8.55
N ASP A 208 8.01 -12.56 -8.96
CA ASP A 208 8.34 -13.99 -8.92
C ASP A 208 8.92 -14.48 -7.58
N GLY A 209 8.34 -13.96 -6.47
CA GLY A 209 8.75 -14.31 -5.11
C GLY A 209 10.06 -13.69 -4.65
N ARG A 210 10.59 -12.66 -5.32
CA ARG A 210 11.83 -11.96 -4.97
C ARG A 210 11.59 -10.47 -4.82
N ILE A 211 12.32 -9.83 -3.92
CA ILE A 211 12.41 -8.37 -3.88
C ILE A 211 13.43 -7.94 -4.94
N THR A 212 12.99 -7.09 -5.87
CA THR A 212 13.83 -6.56 -6.96
C THR A 212 14.39 -5.17 -6.63
N ALA A 213 13.69 -4.41 -5.82
CA ALA A 213 14.14 -3.12 -5.31
C ALA A 213 13.43 -2.79 -4.00
N LEU A 214 14.10 -2.04 -3.10
CA LEU A 214 13.57 -1.58 -1.83
C LEU A 214 14.15 -0.20 -1.53
N ALA A 215 13.29 0.82 -1.49
CA ALA A 215 13.64 2.21 -1.19
C ALA A 215 12.36 3.01 -0.84
N SER A 216 12.49 4.28 -0.50
CA SER A 216 11.33 5.18 -0.44
C SER A 216 10.77 5.46 -1.85
N PRO A 217 9.47 5.80 -1.98
CA PRO A 217 8.90 6.20 -3.27
C PRO A 217 9.70 7.32 -3.94
N THR A 218 10.14 8.30 -3.16
CA THR A 218 10.96 9.42 -3.67
C THR A 218 12.31 8.96 -4.21
N GLU A 219 13.03 8.10 -3.48
CA GLU A 219 14.32 7.55 -3.94
C GLU A 219 14.15 6.72 -5.21
N HIS A 220 13.10 5.89 -5.29
CA HIS A 220 12.76 5.14 -6.49
C HIS A 220 12.56 6.07 -7.69
N LYS A 221 11.75 7.11 -7.56
CA LYS A 221 11.49 8.08 -8.61
C LYS A 221 12.74 8.84 -9.01
N LEU A 222 13.52 9.36 -8.07
CA LEU A 222 14.76 10.09 -8.35
C LEU A 222 15.80 9.23 -9.05
N SER A 223 15.89 7.94 -8.75
CA SER A 223 16.85 7.02 -9.38
C SER A 223 16.59 6.80 -10.88
N ARG A 224 15.38 7.09 -11.37
CA ARG A 224 14.90 6.83 -12.73
C ARG A 224 14.38 8.07 -13.44
N SER A 225 14.19 9.19 -12.73
CA SER A 225 13.75 10.43 -13.34
C SER A 225 14.71 10.85 -14.43
N ARG A 226 14.19 11.03 -15.63
CA ARG A 226 14.91 11.77 -16.66
C ARG A 226 15.01 13.20 -16.16
N ARG A 227 16.23 13.66 -15.89
CA ARG A 227 16.45 15.06 -15.45
C ARG A 227 16.19 16.01 -16.63
N GLN A 228 14.90 16.10 -17.01
CA GLN A 228 14.40 16.87 -18.16
C GLN A 228 13.18 17.69 -17.77
N VAL A 229 13.03 18.83 -18.45
CA VAL A 229 11.84 19.68 -18.36
C VAL A 229 11.19 19.71 -19.74
N THR A 230 9.91 19.40 -19.80
CA THR A 230 9.08 19.54 -21.01
C THR A 230 8.35 20.86 -20.94
N VAL A 231 8.53 21.70 -21.95
CA VAL A 231 7.81 22.95 -22.14
C VAL A 231 6.77 22.74 -23.23
N THR A 232 5.49 23.02 -22.89
CA THR A 232 4.39 23.07 -23.87
C THR A 232 4.10 24.53 -24.17
N TYR A 233 4.06 24.89 -25.45
CA TYR A 233 3.87 26.28 -25.91
C TYR A 233 3.01 26.32 -27.16
N ARG A 234 2.38 27.47 -27.41
CA ARG A 234 1.65 27.72 -28.66
C ARG A 234 2.61 28.11 -29.78
N VAL A 235 2.35 27.54 -30.95
CA VAL A 235 3.09 27.92 -32.17
C VAL A 235 2.54 29.25 -32.65
N ASP A 236 3.43 30.21 -32.95
CA ASP A 236 3.05 31.53 -33.43
C ASP A 236 2.09 31.48 -34.63
N GLY A 237 0.94 32.14 -34.50
CA GLY A 237 -0.08 32.23 -35.54
C GLY A 237 -1.01 31.00 -35.66
N SER A 238 -0.93 30.03 -34.76
CA SER A 238 -1.76 28.85 -34.73
C SER A 238 -2.26 28.56 -33.29
N ASP A 239 -3.41 27.85 -33.19
CA ASP A 239 -3.88 27.29 -31.93
C ASP A 239 -3.21 25.94 -31.58
N ASP A 240 -2.26 25.50 -32.41
CA ASP A 240 -1.55 24.24 -32.20
C ASP A 240 -0.55 24.34 -31.03
N LEU A 241 -0.49 23.26 -30.25
CA LEU A 241 0.47 23.11 -29.16
C LEU A 241 1.68 22.30 -29.63
N ALA A 242 2.86 22.78 -29.31
CA ALA A 242 4.13 22.09 -29.49
C ALA A 242 4.79 21.82 -28.13
N THR A 243 5.60 20.77 -28.08
CA THR A 243 6.38 20.41 -26.87
C THR A 243 7.87 20.41 -27.22
N LYS A 244 8.70 20.83 -26.26
CA LYS A 244 10.14 20.76 -26.35
C LYS A 244 10.76 20.36 -25.03
N ASP A 245 11.68 19.38 -25.08
CA ASP A 245 12.39 18.88 -23.91
C ASP A 245 13.73 19.57 -23.73
N PHE A 246 14.09 19.85 -22.48
CA PHE A 246 15.36 20.46 -22.10
C PHE A 246 15.98 19.68 -20.93
N PRO A 247 17.33 19.51 -20.88
CA PRO A 247 17.99 18.97 -19.69
C PRO A 247 17.72 19.86 -18.48
N LEU A 248 17.40 19.24 -17.33
CA LEU A 248 17.24 19.97 -16.08
C LEU A 248 18.56 20.55 -15.57
N ASP A 249 19.67 19.83 -15.83
CA ASP A 249 21.01 20.28 -15.44
C ASP A 249 21.44 21.44 -16.32
N GLY A 250 21.76 22.57 -15.71
CA GLY A 250 22.12 23.79 -16.40
C GLY A 250 20.95 24.53 -17.07
N LEU A 251 19.70 24.16 -16.78
CA LEU A 251 18.48 24.71 -17.41
C LEU A 251 18.46 26.24 -17.37
N GLY A 252 18.89 26.85 -16.28
CA GLY A 252 18.96 28.30 -16.12
C GLY A 252 19.97 28.99 -17.05
N GLU A 253 20.93 28.27 -17.59
CA GLU A 253 21.96 28.76 -18.52
C GLU A 253 21.65 28.38 -20.00
N ASP A 254 20.65 27.49 -20.23
CA ASP A 254 20.26 27.06 -21.56
C ASP A 254 19.61 28.23 -22.35
N GLU A 255 20.30 28.69 -23.37
CA GLU A 255 19.86 29.81 -24.20
C GLU A 255 18.57 29.50 -24.97
N ALA A 256 18.39 28.25 -25.43
CA ALA A 256 17.19 27.84 -26.15
C ALA A 256 15.96 27.77 -25.25
N PHE A 257 16.15 27.37 -23.98
CA PHE A 257 15.10 27.41 -22.98
C PHE A 257 14.68 28.85 -22.64
N ARG A 258 15.65 29.73 -22.43
CA ARG A 258 15.40 31.18 -22.18
C ARG A 258 14.70 31.84 -23.33
N SER A 259 15.18 31.61 -24.59
CA SER A 259 14.55 32.17 -25.79
C SER A 259 13.11 31.72 -25.92
N LEU A 260 12.84 30.40 -25.74
CA LEU A 260 11.48 29.86 -25.77
C LEU A 260 10.56 30.51 -24.74
N LEU A 261 11.03 30.69 -23.48
CA LEU A 261 10.25 31.33 -22.45
C LEU A 261 9.95 32.81 -22.71
N ASN A 262 10.81 33.51 -23.44
CA ASN A 262 10.64 34.93 -23.73
C ASN A 262 9.81 35.20 -25.01
N GLU A 263 9.84 34.29 -25.98
CA GLU A 263 9.32 34.49 -27.32
C GLU A 263 8.00 33.78 -27.57
N ALA A 264 7.75 32.63 -26.88
CA ALA A 264 6.55 31.83 -27.08
C ALA A 264 5.50 31.99 -25.97
N ALA A 265 4.25 31.81 -26.33
CA ALA A 265 3.15 31.70 -25.35
C ALA A 265 3.22 30.35 -24.65
N ILE A 266 3.76 30.33 -23.43
CA ILE A 266 3.93 29.11 -22.63
C ILE A 266 2.60 28.68 -22.03
N GLU A 267 2.19 27.43 -22.27
CA GLU A 267 1.00 26.82 -21.66
C GLU A 267 1.36 26.04 -20.40
N SER A 268 2.48 25.30 -20.40
CA SER A 268 2.92 24.59 -19.22
C SER A 268 4.42 24.30 -19.25
N VAL A 269 5.00 24.14 -18.06
CA VAL A 269 6.38 23.68 -17.84
C VAL A 269 6.32 22.56 -16.81
N HIS A 270 6.72 21.36 -17.20
CA HIS A 270 6.70 20.19 -16.33
C HIS A 270 8.08 19.54 -16.25
N SER A 271 8.55 19.23 -15.04
CA SER A 271 9.66 18.29 -14.88
C SER A 271 9.17 16.87 -15.19
N GLN A 272 9.93 16.12 -15.97
CA GLN A 272 9.66 14.71 -16.22
C GLN A 272 10.15 13.90 -15.01
N GLU A 273 9.35 13.88 -13.97
CA GLU A 273 9.55 12.96 -12.87
C GLU A 273 8.93 11.61 -13.27
N ALA A 274 9.72 10.53 -13.17
CA ALA A 274 9.17 9.19 -13.31
C ALA A 274 8.12 8.97 -12.22
N ASP A 275 6.99 8.41 -12.56
CA ASP A 275 6.07 7.92 -11.55
C ASP A 275 6.53 6.55 -11.02
N LEU A 276 5.90 6.07 -9.94
CA LEU A 276 6.30 4.82 -9.31
C LEU A 276 5.98 3.61 -10.22
N GLU A 277 5.00 3.73 -11.13
CA GLU A 277 4.66 2.71 -12.11
C GLU A 277 5.73 2.59 -13.19
N ASP A 278 6.21 3.73 -13.72
CA ASP A 278 7.34 3.78 -14.67
C ASP A 278 8.58 3.13 -14.07
N VAL A 279 8.91 3.48 -12.82
CA VAL A 279 10.04 2.88 -12.10
C VAL A 279 9.87 1.38 -11.96
N PHE A 280 8.67 0.92 -11.60
CA PHE A 280 8.39 -0.51 -11.48
C PHE A 280 8.61 -1.26 -12.80
N ILE A 281 8.09 -0.71 -13.91
CA ILE A 281 8.26 -1.30 -15.25
C ILE A 281 9.73 -1.37 -15.63
N ASP A 282 10.47 -0.29 -15.39
CA ASP A 282 11.91 -0.22 -15.70
C ASP A 282 12.75 -1.22 -14.90
N VAL A 283 12.45 -1.39 -13.61
CA VAL A 283 13.20 -2.29 -12.72
C VAL A 283 12.86 -3.75 -12.98
N THR A 284 11.61 -4.04 -13.31
CA THR A 284 11.09 -5.42 -13.37
C THR A 284 10.88 -5.94 -14.78
N GLY A 285 10.83 -5.05 -15.79
CA GLY A 285 10.46 -5.40 -17.16
C GLY A 285 9.02 -5.83 -17.35
N ARG A 286 8.15 -5.62 -16.33
CA ARG A 286 6.75 -6.09 -16.31
C ARG A 286 5.79 -4.96 -16.07
N LYS A 287 4.63 -5.02 -16.75
CA LYS A 287 3.49 -4.16 -16.43
C LYS A 287 2.68 -4.77 -15.29
N LEU A 288 2.08 -3.92 -14.48
CA LEU A 288 1.05 -4.31 -13.52
C LEU A 288 -0.25 -4.54 -14.30
N SER A 289 -0.64 -5.78 -14.49
CA SER A 289 -1.92 -6.14 -15.17
C SER A 289 -2.80 -6.93 -14.21
#